data_6514859cab67859b8627ea4029b9b322
#
_entry.id   6514859cab67859b8627ea4029b9b322
#
_cell.length_a   1.000
_cell.length_b   1.000
_cell.length_c   1.000
_cell.angle_alpha   90.00
_cell.angle_beta   90.00
_cell.angle_gamma   90.00
#
_symmetry.space_group_name_H-M   'P 1'
#
loop_
_entity.id
_entity.type
_entity.pdbx_description
1 polymer ?
#
loop_
_entity_poly.entity_id
_entity_poly.type
_entity_poly.pdbx_seq_one_letter_code
_entity_poly.pdbx_strand_id
1 'polypeptide(L)'
;MKKRLPCVYAAFLIVTLLLIAGPKTEAQVKQTASIKALTLGVVYQSAPQPVAEHFRPLVEYTARKLAPTGEIKSSVNVADSVSQLIELVERAQVDFYLESPFPTYLINRTGTGRLLLRRWKGGMSEYRGVIFTSKASRITRLEDLRGKMIAFEDPGSTSGYFLPKLLLLEKRFQVAEKPDLSAKVLGGEIGYIFASSEKNVVKLVREEKAAAGAISNDDYASLDEASKAGLAVLVESGSVPRHLVSVRRNLPEAVIKRLKEILLSMHLDDEGQKILRQTDGTTKFDTLPGGEEAFRRKLNDLYHFRGEKK
;
A
#
# COMPACT_ATOMS: atom_id res chain seq x y z
N MET A 1 -17.36 20.02 -90.91
CA MET A 1 -17.68 21.02 -89.88
C MET A 1 -17.31 20.41 -88.51
N LYS A 2 -16.15 20.81 -87.97
CA LYS A 2 -15.66 20.33 -86.64
C LYS A 2 -15.66 21.55 -85.70
N LYS A 3 -16.54 21.47 -84.68
CA LYS A 3 -16.54 22.50 -83.64
C LYS A 3 -15.57 22.07 -82.54
N ARG A 4 -14.62 22.92 -82.21
CA ARG A 4 -13.69 22.80 -81.06
C ARG A 4 -14.36 23.35 -79.81
N LEU A 5 -14.34 22.58 -78.71
CA LEU A 5 -14.64 23.05 -77.35
C LEU A 5 -13.37 23.52 -76.65
N PRO A 6 -13.42 24.58 -75.83
CA PRO A 6 -12.27 25.11 -75.13
C PRO A 6 -12.08 24.31 -73.77
N CYS A 7 -10.79 24.12 -73.49
CA CYS A 7 -10.29 23.51 -72.25
C CYS A 7 -10.31 24.56 -71.12
N VAL A 8 -11.05 24.21 -70.00
CA VAL A 8 -11.08 25.05 -68.80
C VAL A 8 -10.07 24.48 -67.84
N TYR A 9 -9.02 25.19 -67.50
CA TYR A 9 -8.06 24.89 -66.47
C TYR A 9 -8.69 25.18 -65.08
N ALA A 10 -8.96 24.16 -64.28
CA ALA A 10 -9.31 24.31 -62.86
C ALA A 10 -8.02 24.39 -62.04
N ALA A 11 -7.74 25.54 -61.49
CA ALA A 11 -6.64 25.73 -60.53
C ALA A 11 -7.07 25.20 -59.15
N PHE A 12 -6.44 24.13 -58.69
CA PHE A 12 -6.57 23.64 -57.30
C PHE A 12 -5.71 24.50 -56.38
N LEU A 13 -6.36 25.30 -55.54
CA LEU A 13 -5.73 26.00 -54.43
C LEU A 13 -5.54 25.02 -53.27
N ILE A 14 -4.32 24.55 -53.03
CA ILE A 14 -3.95 23.80 -51.83
C ILE A 14 -3.79 24.78 -50.67
N VAL A 15 -4.79 24.87 -49.79
CA VAL A 15 -4.68 25.58 -48.51
C VAL A 15 -3.95 24.69 -47.54
N THR A 16 -2.66 24.95 -47.36
CA THR A 16 -1.84 24.31 -46.32
C THR A 16 -2.22 24.88 -44.94
N LEU A 17 -3.01 24.14 -44.16
CA LEU A 17 -3.35 24.51 -42.79
C LEU A 17 -2.12 24.23 -41.91
N LEU A 18 -1.31 25.25 -41.63
CA LEU A 18 -0.27 25.23 -40.62
C LEU A 18 -0.96 25.20 -39.26
N LEU A 19 -1.01 24.01 -38.63
CA LEU A 19 -1.33 23.83 -37.19
C LEU A 19 -0.18 24.47 -36.38
N ILE A 20 -0.32 25.74 -36.05
CA ILE A 20 0.50 26.43 -35.06
C ILE A 20 0.10 25.85 -33.71
N ALA A 21 0.94 24.96 -33.13
CA ALA A 21 0.85 24.61 -31.75
C ALA A 21 1.12 25.87 -30.90
N GLY A 22 0.05 26.55 -30.50
CA GLY A 22 0.14 27.71 -29.63
C GLY A 22 0.75 27.30 -28.25
N PRO A 23 1.43 28.26 -27.58
CA PRO A 23 2.00 28.01 -26.27
C PRO A 23 0.88 27.55 -25.32
N LYS A 24 1.14 26.46 -24.55
CA LYS A 24 0.21 25.96 -23.52
C LYS A 24 -0.10 27.13 -22.61
N THR A 25 -1.33 27.61 -22.64
CA THR A 25 -1.79 28.81 -21.95
C THR A 25 -1.64 28.63 -20.43
N GLU A 26 -1.23 29.70 -19.72
CA GLU A 26 -1.18 29.83 -18.23
C GLU A 26 -2.44 29.36 -17.49
N ALA A 27 -3.56 29.20 -18.19
CA ALA A 27 -4.80 28.64 -17.66
C ALA A 27 -4.67 27.18 -17.19
N GLN A 28 -3.77 26.36 -17.77
CA GLN A 28 -3.53 24.98 -17.31
C GLN A 28 -2.72 24.91 -16.01
N VAL A 29 -1.95 25.95 -15.70
CA VAL A 29 -1.17 26.04 -14.45
C VAL A 29 -2.06 26.50 -13.28
N LYS A 30 -3.07 27.34 -13.56
CA LYS A 30 -4.01 27.86 -12.52
C LYS A 30 -4.99 26.81 -11.98
N GLN A 31 -5.27 25.74 -12.71
CA GLN A 31 -6.25 24.72 -12.29
C GLN A 31 -5.70 23.73 -11.27
N THR A 32 -4.38 23.65 -11.10
CA THR A 32 -3.73 22.82 -10.08
C THR A 32 -3.80 23.43 -8.67
N ALA A 33 -4.00 24.72 -8.54
CA ALA A 33 -4.06 25.45 -7.27
C ALA A 33 -5.46 25.41 -6.58
N SER A 34 -6.26 24.36 -6.82
CA SER A 34 -7.62 24.29 -6.26
C SER A 34 -7.66 23.74 -4.83
N ILE A 35 -6.56 23.19 -4.30
CA ILE A 35 -6.46 22.74 -2.91
C ILE A 35 -5.61 23.69 -2.07
N LYS A 36 -6.06 23.97 -0.84
CA LYS A 36 -5.33 24.82 0.12
C LYS A 36 -4.43 24.00 1.04
N ALA A 37 -4.68 22.71 1.15
CA ALA A 37 -3.92 21.78 1.98
C ALA A 37 -3.77 20.44 1.26
N LEU A 38 -2.70 19.72 1.58
CA LEU A 38 -2.43 18.34 1.18
C LEU A 38 -2.13 17.52 2.43
N THR A 39 -2.96 16.52 2.72
CA THR A 39 -2.82 15.68 3.91
C THR A 39 -2.57 14.22 3.52
N LEU A 40 -1.48 13.66 4.03
CA LEU A 40 -1.17 12.22 3.97
C LEU A 40 -1.80 11.51 5.16
N GLY A 41 -2.48 10.39 4.91
CA GLY A 41 -2.97 9.46 5.94
C GLY A 41 -2.12 8.19 6.01
N VAL A 42 -1.89 7.70 7.23
CA VAL A 42 -1.26 6.40 7.51
C VAL A 42 -1.91 5.78 8.75
N VAL A 43 -1.90 4.44 8.86
CA VAL A 43 -2.38 3.74 10.05
C VAL A 43 -1.20 3.25 10.88
N TYR A 44 -1.14 3.67 12.15
CA TYR A 44 -0.19 3.14 13.14
C TYR A 44 -0.84 3.13 14.53
N GLN A 45 -0.86 1.98 15.18
CA GLN A 45 -1.50 1.80 16.50
C GLN A 45 -0.70 2.38 17.65
N SER A 46 0.58 2.73 17.44
CA SER A 46 1.47 3.25 18.47
C SER A 46 2.32 4.41 17.96
N ALA A 47 2.75 5.29 18.86
CA ALA A 47 3.70 6.37 18.61
C ALA A 47 3.32 7.31 17.44
N PRO A 48 2.16 7.97 17.44
CA PRO A 48 1.69 8.78 16.30
C PRO A 48 2.63 9.95 15.96
N GLN A 49 3.26 10.59 16.94
CA GLN A 49 4.16 11.73 16.72
C GLN A 49 5.44 11.33 15.95
N PRO A 50 6.23 10.33 16.36
CA PRO A 50 7.38 9.88 15.59
C PRO A 50 7.00 9.42 14.17
N VAL A 51 5.83 8.79 14.01
CA VAL A 51 5.32 8.36 12.69
C VAL A 51 5.01 9.57 11.81
N ALA A 52 4.30 10.57 12.34
CA ALA A 52 4.00 11.80 11.59
C ALA A 52 5.28 12.51 11.13
N GLU A 53 6.29 12.65 12.03
CA GLU A 53 7.59 13.25 11.70
C GLU A 53 8.32 12.49 10.58
N HIS A 54 8.21 11.17 10.60
CA HIS A 54 8.83 10.29 9.61
C HIS A 54 8.27 10.48 8.18
N PHE A 55 6.95 10.73 8.07
CA PHE A 55 6.28 10.95 6.78
C PHE A 55 6.19 12.44 6.38
N ARG A 56 6.45 13.38 7.27
CA ARG A 56 6.36 14.82 7.01
C ARG A 56 7.18 15.28 5.80
N PRO A 57 8.47 14.90 5.63
CA PRO A 57 9.26 15.32 4.48
C PRO A 57 8.65 14.94 3.13
N LEU A 58 8.00 13.77 3.06
CA LEU A 58 7.32 13.31 1.84
C LEU A 58 6.16 14.23 1.45
N VAL A 59 5.29 14.56 2.41
CA VAL A 59 4.12 15.40 2.12
C VAL A 59 4.51 16.85 1.86
N GLU A 60 5.51 17.39 2.57
CA GLU A 60 6.05 18.75 2.33
C GLU A 60 6.66 18.89 0.93
N TYR A 61 7.51 17.94 0.52
CA TYR A 61 8.07 17.90 -0.82
C TYR A 61 6.96 17.87 -1.88
N THR A 62 5.97 17.01 -1.68
CA THR A 62 4.86 16.83 -2.61
C THR A 62 4.00 18.10 -2.71
N ALA A 63 3.67 18.73 -1.59
CA ALA A 63 2.90 19.98 -1.54
C ALA A 63 3.64 21.13 -2.26
N ARG A 64 4.94 21.28 -2.02
CA ARG A 64 5.78 22.29 -2.66
C ARG A 64 5.86 22.09 -4.19
N LYS A 65 5.97 20.84 -4.66
CA LYS A 65 5.99 20.53 -6.11
C LYS A 65 4.62 20.66 -6.77
N LEU A 66 3.53 20.52 -5.99
CA LEU A 66 2.16 20.76 -6.48
C LEU A 66 1.88 22.24 -6.76
N ALA A 67 2.41 23.15 -5.95
CA ALA A 67 2.21 24.59 -6.08
C ALA A 67 3.55 25.33 -6.04
N PRO A 68 4.33 25.32 -7.14
CA PRO A 68 5.66 25.97 -7.17
C PRO A 68 5.61 27.49 -6.92
N THR A 69 4.49 28.14 -7.24
CA THR A 69 4.29 29.60 -7.11
C THR A 69 3.31 29.98 -6.01
N GLY A 70 2.79 29.00 -5.27
CA GLY A 70 1.82 29.18 -4.20
C GLY A 70 2.20 28.38 -2.97
N GLU A 71 1.41 28.53 -1.91
CA GLU A 71 1.57 27.75 -0.69
C GLU A 71 0.42 26.76 -0.53
N ILE A 72 0.75 25.48 -0.46
CA ILE A 72 -0.16 24.43 -0.04
C ILE A 72 0.31 23.96 1.35
N LYS A 73 -0.55 24.08 2.36
CA LYS A 73 -0.27 23.54 3.69
C LYS A 73 -0.16 22.03 3.62
N SER A 74 0.82 21.45 4.28
CA SER A 74 1.02 20.00 4.32
C SER A 74 0.87 19.46 5.73
N SER A 75 0.29 18.27 5.86
CA SER A 75 0.13 17.59 7.15
C SER A 75 0.13 16.07 7.00
N VAL A 76 0.39 15.37 8.10
CA VAL A 76 0.27 13.92 8.21
C VAL A 76 -0.75 13.61 9.29
N ASN A 77 -1.77 12.82 8.96
CA ASN A 77 -2.73 12.26 9.90
C ASN A 77 -2.37 10.79 10.16
N VAL A 78 -2.03 10.48 11.39
CA VAL A 78 -1.79 9.11 11.85
C VAL A 78 -3.07 8.61 12.50
N ALA A 79 -3.74 7.67 11.84
CA ALA A 79 -4.92 6.99 12.37
C ALA A 79 -4.49 5.80 13.25
N ASP A 80 -5.20 5.53 14.32
CA ASP A 80 -4.97 4.39 15.19
C ASP A 80 -5.56 3.07 14.64
N SER A 81 -6.43 3.17 13.64
CA SER A 81 -7.12 2.05 13.02
C SER A 81 -7.49 2.33 11.57
N VAL A 82 -7.72 1.26 10.81
CA VAL A 82 -8.24 1.35 9.44
C VAL A 82 -9.60 2.04 9.41
N SER A 83 -10.46 1.79 10.41
CA SER A 83 -11.77 2.42 10.53
C SER A 83 -11.65 3.95 10.69
N GLN A 84 -10.73 4.41 11.53
CA GLN A 84 -10.48 5.84 11.68
C GLN A 84 -9.93 6.46 10.39
N LEU A 85 -9.03 5.78 9.67
CA LEU A 85 -8.54 6.30 8.40
C LEU A 85 -9.66 6.39 7.35
N ILE A 86 -10.60 5.44 7.31
CA ILE A 86 -11.81 5.52 6.46
C ILE A 86 -12.58 6.80 6.76
N GLU A 87 -12.88 7.08 8.04
CA GLU A 87 -13.60 8.29 8.43
C GLU A 87 -12.87 9.59 8.04
N LEU A 88 -11.55 9.63 8.19
CA LEU A 88 -10.72 10.78 7.80
C LEU A 88 -10.77 11.02 6.27
N VAL A 89 -10.72 9.94 5.48
CA VAL A 89 -10.84 10.01 4.01
C VAL A 89 -12.25 10.47 3.58
N GLU A 90 -13.31 9.94 4.21
CA GLU A 90 -14.70 10.32 3.94
C GLU A 90 -14.97 11.80 4.23
N ARG A 91 -14.40 12.30 5.33
CA ARG A 91 -14.52 13.73 5.73
C ARG A 91 -13.58 14.66 4.97
N ALA A 92 -12.82 14.15 3.97
CA ALA A 92 -11.81 14.88 3.22
C ALA A 92 -10.72 15.51 4.11
N GLN A 93 -10.43 14.91 5.26
CA GLN A 93 -9.34 15.27 6.16
C GLN A 93 -8.03 14.56 5.80
N VAL A 94 -8.09 13.64 4.86
CA VAL A 94 -6.96 12.96 4.20
C VAL A 94 -7.17 13.02 2.70
N ASP A 95 -6.17 13.46 1.95
CA ASP A 95 -6.20 13.59 0.50
C ASP A 95 -5.62 12.35 -0.21
N PHE A 96 -4.55 11.81 0.35
CA PHE A 96 -3.95 10.56 -0.11
C PHE A 96 -3.43 9.76 1.08
N TYR A 97 -3.31 8.46 0.91
CA TYR A 97 -2.84 7.57 1.98
C TYR A 97 -1.92 6.49 1.45
N LEU A 98 -1.04 6.03 2.33
CA LEU A 98 0.01 5.07 2.02
C LEU A 98 -0.13 3.88 2.97
N GLU A 99 -0.68 2.78 2.44
CA GLU A 99 -1.00 1.59 3.23
C GLU A 99 -0.59 0.30 2.55
N SER A 100 -0.43 -0.75 3.36
CA SER A 100 -0.26 -2.11 2.85
C SER A 100 -1.55 -2.59 2.13
N PRO A 101 -1.49 -3.64 1.31
CA PRO A 101 -2.62 -4.03 0.45
C PRO A 101 -3.92 -4.34 1.19
N PHE A 102 -3.88 -4.95 2.36
CA PHE A 102 -5.10 -5.31 3.09
C PHE A 102 -5.87 -4.08 3.62
N PRO A 103 -5.28 -3.16 4.39
CA PRO A 103 -5.93 -1.89 4.72
C PRO A 103 -6.38 -1.10 3.49
N THR A 104 -5.53 -1.03 2.45
CA THR A 104 -5.90 -0.37 1.20
C THR A 104 -7.17 -0.97 0.58
N TYR A 105 -7.30 -2.30 0.57
CA TYR A 105 -8.53 -2.95 0.12
C TYR A 105 -9.73 -2.56 0.99
N LEU A 106 -9.60 -2.61 2.32
CA LEU A 106 -10.67 -2.26 3.25
C LEU A 106 -11.18 -0.83 3.07
N ILE A 107 -10.25 0.14 2.86
CA ILE A 107 -10.60 1.53 2.61
C ILE A 107 -11.25 1.71 1.23
N ASN A 108 -10.64 1.15 0.18
CA ASN A 108 -11.12 1.35 -1.20
C ASN A 108 -12.46 0.66 -1.48
N ARG A 109 -12.79 -0.44 -0.78
CA ARG A 109 -14.08 -1.12 -0.94
C ARG A 109 -15.28 -0.28 -0.46
N THR A 110 -15.08 0.69 0.41
CA THR A 110 -16.12 1.66 0.82
C THR A 110 -16.50 2.63 -0.30
N GLY A 111 -15.69 2.70 -1.35
CA GLY A 111 -15.88 3.64 -2.46
C GLY A 111 -15.32 5.04 -2.20
N THR A 112 -14.69 5.29 -1.05
CA THR A 112 -14.15 6.60 -0.67
C THR A 112 -12.79 6.89 -1.27
N GLY A 113 -12.00 5.84 -1.55
CA GLY A 113 -10.67 5.92 -2.14
C GLY A 113 -10.56 5.30 -3.53
N ARG A 114 -9.48 5.61 -4.21
CA ARG A 114 -9.04 4.97 -5.45
C ARG A 114 -7.54 4.79 -5.47
N LEU A 115 -7.08 3.69 -6.08
CA LEU A 115 -5.67 3.33 -6.22
C LEU A 115 -4.96 4.29 -7.17
N LEU A 116 -3.72 4.66 -6.84
CA LEU A 116 -2.91 5.56 -7.65
C LEU A 116 -1.59 4.94 -8.09
N LEU A 117 -0.77 4.48 -7.14
CA LEU A 117 0.60 3.99 -7.38
C LEU A 117 0.94 2.82 -6.44
N ARG A 118 2.02 2.12 -6.80
CA ARG A 118 2.68 1.15 -5.93
C ARG A 118 3.97 1.75 -5.37
N ARG A 119 4.25 1.49 -4.10
CA ARG A 119 5.49 1.88 -3.40
C ARG A 119 6.49 0.73 -3.41
N TRP A 120 7.75 1.04 -3.61
CA TRP A 120 8.88 0.15 -3.41
C TRP A 120 9.57 0.47 -2.08
N LYS A 121 9.80 -0.54 -1.25
CA LYS A 121 10.53 -0.42 0.03
C LYS A 121 11.74 -1.35 0.01
N GLY A 122 12.93 -0.84 0.37
CA GLY A 122 14.15 -1.63 0.32
C GLY A 122 14.47 -2.21 -1.07
N GLY A 123 14.05 -1.55 -2.16
CA GLY A 123 14.23 -2.05 -3.53
C GLY A 123 13.21 -3.12 -3.96
N MET A 124 12.25 -3.49 -3.11
CA MET A 124 11.25 -4.52 -3.39
C MET A 124 9.87 -3.89 -3.63
N SER A 125 9.22 -4.31 -4.71
CA SER A 125 7.84 -3.92 -5.05
C SER A 125 6.79 -4.87 -4.50
N GLU A 126 7.19 -6.06 -4.09
CA GLU A 126 6.34 -7.12 -3.57
C GLU A 126 6.95 -7.75 -2.33
N TYR A 127 6.13 -8.35 -1.50
CA TYR A 127 6.53 -9.06 -0.28
C TYR A 127 5.53 -10.17 0.04
N ARG A 128 5.82 -10.94 1.08
CA ARG A 128 5.00 -12.07 1.51
C ARG A 128 4.96 -12.17 3.03
N GLY A 129 4.00 -12.91 3.56
CA GLY A 129 3.96 -13.29 4.96
C GLY A 129 4.75 -14.58 5.18
N VAL A 130 5.46 -14.65 6.31
CA VAL A 130 6.25 -15.81 6.75
C VAL A 130 5.68 -16.30 8.05
N ILE A 131 5.27 -17.58 8.12
CA ILE A 131 4.98 -18.26 9.38
C ILE A 131 6.25 -18.98 9.83
N PHE A 132 6.69 -18.69 11.05
CA PHE A 132 7.91 -19.24 11.63
C PHE A 132 7.69 -19.74 13.06
N THR A 133 8.59 -20.59 13.53
CA THR A 133 8.54 -21.21 14.87
C THR A 133 9.94 -21.19 15.51
N SER A 134 9.99 -21.47 16.83
CA SER A 134 11.26 -21.79 17.48
C SER A 134 11.76 -23.18 17.05
N LYS A 135 13.05 -23.31 16.74
CA LYS A 135 13.68 -24.61 16.47
C LYS A 135 13.58 -25.57 17.66
N ALA A 136 13.54 -25.03 18.87
CA ALA A 136 13.43 -25.84 20.11
C ALA A 136 12.01 -26.45 20.26
N SER A 137 10.98 -25.85 19.65
CA SER A 137 9.58 -26.32 19.75
C SER A 137 9.30 -27.65 19.06
N ARG A 138 10.21 -28.13 18.19
CA ARG A 138 10.05 -29.34 17.35
C ARG A 138 8.86 -29.30 16.40
N ILE A 139 8.27 -28.11 16.15
CA ILE A 139 7.24 -27.90 15.14
C ILE A 139 7.92 -27.82 13.78
N THR A 140 7.61 -28.73 12.87
CA THR A 140 8.26 -28.83 11.56
C THR A 140 7.29 -28.64 10.38
N ARG A 141 5.99 -28.70 10.63
CA ARG A 141 4.93 -28.55 9.62
C ARG A 141 3.71 -27.86 10.21
N LEU A 142 2.83 -27.37 9.35
CA LEU A 142 1.65 -26.60 9.77
C LEU A 142 0.67 -27.43 10.61
N GLU A 143 0.57 -28.72 10.36
CA GLU A 143 -0.30 -29.64 11.11
C GLU A 143 0.05 -29.69 12.61
N ASP A 144 1.32 -29.48 12.95
CA ASP A 144 1.82 -29.47 14.33
C ASP A 144 1.32 -28.23 15.11
N LEU A 145 0.72 -27.23 14.43
CA LEU A 145 0.11 -26.06 15.06
C LEU A 145 -1.30 -26.31 15.59
N ARG A 146 -1.94 -27.46 15.27
CA ARG A 146 -3.26 -27.78 15.82
C ARG A 146 -3.23 -27.86 17.36
N GLY A 147 -4.20 -27.22 17.99
CA GLY A 147 -4.27 -27.10 19.44
C GLY A 147 -3.27 -26.10 20.04
N LYS A 148 -2.58 -25.29 19.21
CA LYS A 148 -1.55 -24.36 19.66
C LYS A 148 -1.88 -22.92 19.29
N MET A 149 -1.15 -21.99 19.90
CA MET A 149 -1.29 -20.54 19.72
C MET A 149 -0.29 -20.02 18.71
N ILE A 150 -0.75 -19.23 17.75
CA ILE A 150 0.10 -18.41 16.85
C ILE A 150 -0.03 -16.93 17.22
N ALA A 151 1.06 -16.18 17.17
CA ALA A 151 1.08 -14.74 17.32
C ALA A 151 1.05 -14.06 15.96
N PHE A 152 0.05 -13.24 15.70
CA PHE A 152 -0.01 -12.32 14.56
C PHE A 152 0.38 -10.90 14.99
N GLU A 153 0.73 -10.06 14.02
CA GLU A 153 1.22 -8.70 14.29
C GLU A 153 0.09 -7.79 14.80
N ASP A 154 -0.83 -7.41 13.92
CA ASP A 154 -2.00 -6.58 14.22
C ASP A 154 -3.13 -6.86 13.22
N PRO A 155 -4.38 -6.45 13.52
CA PRO A 155 -5.54 -6.72 12.65
C PRO A 155 -5.46 -6.09 11.24
N GLY A 156 -4.65 -5.04 11.06
CA GLY A 156 -4.44 -4.36 9.78
C GLY A 156 -3.25 -4.91 8.98
N SER A 157 -2.42 -5.79 9.58
CA SER A 157 -1.21 -6.26 8.90
C SER A 157 -1.55 -7.20 7.74
N THR A 158 -1.05 -6.87 6.55
CA THR A 158 -1.16 -7.74 5.37
C THR A 158 -0.30 -8.99 5.52
N SER A 159 0.98 -8.85 5.85
CA SER A 159 1.97 -9.94 5.88
C SER A 159 2.07 -10.63 7.23
N GLY A 160 1.85 -9.89 8.32
CA GLY A 160 1.91 -10.42 9.68
C GLY A 160 0.57 -10.98 10.19
N TYR A 161 -0.52 -10.84 9.42
CA TYR A 161 -1.82 -11.38 9.79
C TYR A 161 -2.61 -11.94 8.61
N PHE A 162 -3.05 -11.07 7.66
CA PHE A 162 -4.03 -11.48 6.64
C PHE A 162 -3.53 -12.64 5.78
N LEU A 163 -2.37 -12.51 5.15
CA LEU A 163 -1.83 -13.54 4.25
C LEU A 163 -1.53 -14.86 4.97
N PRO A 164 -0.87 -14.87 6.15
CA PRO A 164 -0.68 -16.08 6.94
C PRO A 164 -1.99 -16.76 7.34
N LYS A 165 -2.98 -15.99 7.80
CA LYS A 165 -4.30 -16.53 8.14
C LYS A 165 -5.01 -17.10 6.93
N LEU A 166 -5.00 -16.39 5.78
CA LEU A 166 -5.54 -16.88 4.52
C LEU A 166 -4.92 -18.21 4.12
N LEU A 167 -3.60 -18.32 4.16
CA LEU A 167 -2.87 -19.55 3.85
C LEU A 167 -3.31 -20.72 4.75
N LEU A 168 -3.50 -20.47 6.06
CA LEU A 168 -4.00 -21.51 6.98
C LEU A 168 -5.44 -21.92 6.62
N LEU A 169 -6.31 -20.97 6.30
CA LEU A 169 -7.70 -21.24 5.89
C LEU A 169 -7.78 -22.01 4.57
N GLU A 170 -6.95 -21.68 3.57
CA GLU A 170 -6.84 -22.40 2.29
C GLU A 170 -6.41 -23.86 2.49
N LYS A 171 -5.55 -24.09 3.48
CA LYS A 171 -5.14 -25.45 3.89
C LYS A 171 -6.15 -26.13 4.84
N ARG A 172 -7.35 -25.54 4.97
CA ARG A 172 -8.49 -26.08 5.75
C ARG A 172 -8.22 -26.20 7.27
N PHE A 173 -7.35 -25.35 7.82
CA PHE A 173 -7.26 -25.20 9.26
C PHE A 173 -8.40 -24.32 9.77
N GLN A 174 -8.92 -24.64 10.93
CA GLN A 174 -9.77 -23.73 11.71
C GLN A 174 -8.86 -22.77 12.48
N VAL A 175 -9.08 -21.47 12.31
CA VAL A 175 -8.24 -20.41 12.91
C VAL A 175 -9.14 -19.50 13.74
N ALA A 176 -8.93 -19.45 15.05
CA ALA A 176 -9.81 -18.74 15.99
C ALA A 176 -9.03 -17.73 16.82
N GLU A 177 -9.54 -16.49 16.89
CA GLU A 177 -9.01 -15.47 17.78
C GLU A 177 -9.25 -15.87 19.26
N LYS A 178 -8.26 -15.59 20.10
CA LYS A 178 -8.30 -15.86 21.52
C LYS A 178 -8.05 -14.57 22.31
N PRO A 179 -8.65 -14.42 23.49
CA PRO A 179 -8.49 -13.21 24.29
C PRO A 179 -7.06 -13.00 24.78
N ASP A 180 -6.31 -14.07 25.03
CA ASP A 180 -4.93 -14.04 25.49
C ASP A 180 -4.21 -15.39 25.24
N LEU A 181 -2.91 -15.43 25.55
CA LEU A 181 -2.04 -16.60 25.37
C LEU A 181 -2.41 -17.80 26.26
N SER A 182 -3.12 -17.58 27.37
CA SER A 182 -3.52 -18.63 28.29
C SER A 182 -4.85 -19.29 27.91
N ALA A 183 -5.56 -18.72 26.97
CA ALA A 183 -6.85 -19.21 26.52
C ALA A 183 -6.74 -20.61 25.91
N LYS A 184 -7.73 -21.46 26.23
CA LYS A 184 -7.79 -22.83 25.71
C LYS A 184 -7.94 -22.84 24.18
N VAL A 185 -7.06 -23.57 23.52
CA VAL A 185 -7.13 -23.86 22.07
C VAL A 185 -7.63 -25.30 21.92
N LEU A 186 -8.69 -25.51 21.13
CA LEU A 186 -9.23 -26.84 20.87
C LEU A 186 -8.27 -27.63 19.96
N GLY A 187 -8.21 -28.97 20.13
CA GLY A 187 -7.25 -29.81 19.42
C GLY A 187 -7.34 -29.79 17.89
N GLY A 188 -8.49 -29.35 17.33
CA GLY A 188 -8.70 -29.23 15.88
C GLY A 188 -8.42 -27.85 15.30
N GLU A 189 -8.29 -26.81 16.13
CA GLU A 189 -8.09 -25.43 15.72
C GLU A 189 -6.65 -24.93 15.94
N ILE A 190 -6.32 -23.81 15.32
CA ILE A 190 -5.15 -22.98 15.64
C ILE A 190 -5.71 -21.72 16.29
N GLY A 191 -5.34 -21.48 17.56
CA GLY A 191 -5.67 -20.23 18.25
C GLY A 191 -4.73 -19.11 17.82
N TYR A 192 -5.18 -17.84 17.83
CA TYR A 192 -4.27 -16.72 17.61
C TYR A 192 -4.58 -15.54 18.52
N ILE A 193 -3.54 -14.73 18.74
CA ILE A 193 -3.60 -13.41 19.37
C ILE A 193 -2.86 -12.38 18.51
N PHE A 194 -3.11 -11.11 18.78
CA PHE A 194 -2.31 -10.01 18.22
C PHE A 194 -1.24 -9.56 19.20
N ALA A 195 -0.01 -9.44 18.71
CA ALA A 195 1.16 -9.04 19.50
C ALA A 195 1.51 -7.56 19.35
N SER A 196 0.80 -6.80 18.53
CA SER A 196 0.91 -5.36 18.25
C SER A 196 2.18 -4.91 17.52
N SER A 197 3.16 -5.77 17.31
CA SER A 197 4.36 -5.47 16.51
C SER A 197 5.12 -6.74 16.13
N GLU A 198 5.91 -6.66 15.04
CA GLU A 198 6.81 -7.72 14.60
C GLU A 198 7.83 -8.13 15.69
N LYS A 199 8.33 -7.17 16.47
CA LYS A 199 9.28 -7.44 17.59
C LYS A 199 8.64 -8.28 18.67
N ASN A 200 7.39 -7.98 19.02
CA ASN A 200 6.65 -8.75 20.00
C ASN A 200 6.33 -10.16 19.49
N VAL A 201 5.94 -10.31 18.21
CA VAL A 201 5.73 -11.62 17.59
C VAL A 201 6.99 -12.48 17.72
N VAL A 202 8.16 -11.95 17.31
CA VAL A 202 9.44 -12.65 17.41
C VAL A 202 9.76 -13.02 18.87
N LYS A 203 9.56 -12.10 19.81
CA LYS A 203 9.78 -12.34 21.24
C LYS A 203 8.91 -13.47 21.77
N LEU A 204 7.61 -13.47 21.48
CA LEU A 204 6.68 -14.51 21.94
C LEU A 204 7.06 -15.91 21.44
N VAL A 205 7.53 -16.01 20.18
CA VAL A 205 7.98 -17.28 19.60
C VAL A 205 9.30 -17.74 20.21
N ARG A 206 10.27 -16.85 20.42
CA ARG A 206 11.56 -17.18 21.03
C ARG A 206 11.44 -17.62 22.50
N GLU A 207 10.49 -17.02 23.22
CA GLU A 207 10.17 -17.37 24.61
C GLU A 207 9.23 -18.59 24.70
N GLU A 208 8.89 -19.22 23.56
CA GLU A 208 7.96 -20.35 23.45
C GLU A 208 6.57 -20.09 24.06
N LYS A 209 6.21 -18.79 24.23
CA LYS A 209 4.87 -18.37 24.68
C LYS A 209 3.82 -18.51 23.57
N ALA A 210 4.23 -18.37 22.31
CA ALA A 210 3.46 -18.73 21.14
C ALA A 210 4.21 -19.83 20.37
N ALA A 211 3.47 -20.80 19.86
CA ALA A 211 4.04 -21.94 19.12
C ALA A 211 4.62 -21.54 17.77
N ALA A 212 4.03 -20.49 17.16
CA ALA A 212 4.49 -19.88 15.91
C ALA A 212 4.17 -18.39 15.92
N GLY A 213 4.75 -17.67 14.97
CA GLY A 213 4.45 -16.27 14.69
C GLY A 213 4.43 -16.01 13.21
N ALA A 214 3.89 -14.84 12.82
CA ALA A 214 3.91 -14.41 11.44
C ALA A 214 4.32 -12.93 11.33
N ILE A 215 5.27 -12.65 10.41
CA ILE A 215 5.76 -11.32 10.05
C ILE A 215 6.03 -11.27 8.54
N SER A 216 6.46 -10.13 8.03
CA SER A 216 6.88 -10.05 6.63
C SER A 216 8.21 -10.77 6.37
N ASN A 217 8.44 -11.18 5.13
CA ASN A 217 9.70 -11.84 4.73
C ASN A 217 10.91 -10.90 4.86
N ASP A 218 10.74 -9.60 4.67
CA ASP A 218 11.81 -8.62 4.82
C ASP A 218 12.08 -8.28 6.30
N ASP A 219 11.04 -8.22 7.16
CA ASP A 219 11.26 -8.10 8.61
C ASP A 219 11.97 -9.35 9.16
N TYR A 220 11.58 -10.55 8.69
CA TYR A 220 12.28 -11.78 9.04
C TYR A 220 13.74 -11.77 8.56
N ALA A 221 13.99 -11.32 7.32
CA ALA A 221 15.33 -11.18 6.78
C ALA A 221 16.18 -10.13 7.52
N SER A 222 15.57 -9.14 8.12
CA SER A 222 16.22 -8.05 8.88
C SER A 222 16.55 -8.42 10.34
N LEU A 223 16.07 -9.56 10.83
CA LEU A 223 16.41 -10.04 12.17
C LEU A 223 17.94 -10.25 12.27
N ASP A 224 18.48 -10.00 13.46
CA ASP A 224 19.89 -10.32 13.75
C ASP A 224 20.14 -11.84 13.67
N GLU A 225 21.39 -12.20 13.41
CA GLU A 225 21.77 -13.60 13.21
C GLU A 225 21.48 -14.49 14.43
N ALA A 226 21.62 -13.97 15.65
CA ALA A 226 21.31 -14.71 16.88
C ALA A 226 19.80 -15.00 16.99
N SER A 227 18.95 -14.06 16.60
CA SER A 227 17.51 -14.25 16.53
C SER A 227 17.12 -15.27 15.45
N LYS A 228 17.68 -15.17 14.23
CA LYS A 228 17.41 -16.12 13.15
C LYS A 228 17.88 -17.54 13.48
N ALA A 229 19.04 -17.67 14.14
CA ALA A 229 19.62 -18.99 14.46
C ALA A 229 18.66 -19.88 15.28
N GLY A 230 17.82 -19.27 16.14
CA GLY A 230 16.82 -19.97 16.96
C GLY A 230 15.47 -20.20 16.30
N LEU A 231 15.26 -19.67 15.08
CA LEU A 231 13.97 -19.71 14.40
C LEU A 231 14.02 -20.58 13.13
N ALA A 232 12.88 -21.16 12.78
CA ALA A 232 12.69 -21.92 11.55
C ALA A 232 11.43 -21.44 10.80
N VAL A 233 11.56 -21.17 9.51
CA VAL A 233 10.43 -20.88 8.64
C VAL A 233 9.66 -22.16 8.37
N LEU A 234 8.34 -22.15 8.63
CA LEU A 234 7.43 -23.25 8.30
C LEU A 234 6.88 -23.12 6.89
N VAL A 235 6.46 -21.91 6.52
CA VAL A 235 5.84 -21.66 5.21
C VAL A 235 5.84 -20.16 4.92
N GLU A 236 5.82 -19.82 3.63
CA GLU A 236 5.62 -18.47 3.10
C GLU A 236 4.31 -18.38 2.33
N SER A 237 3.65 -17.23 2.39
CA SER A 237 2.46 -16.94 1.57
C SER A 237 2.82 -16.62 0.12
N GLY A 238 1.81 -16.51 -0.74
CA GLY A 238 1.96 -15.86 -2.05
C GLY A 238 2.43 -14.41 -1.92
N SER A 239 3.09 -13.91 -2.98
CA SER A 239 3.61 -12.55 -3.04
C SER A 239 2.49 -11.56 -3.36
N VAL A 240 2.51 -10.40 -2.70
CA VAL A 240 1.59 -9.28 -2.92
C VAL A 240 2.39 -7.98 -3.05
N PRO A 241 1.81 -6.91 -3.63
CA PRO A 241 2.44 -5.60 -3.65
C PRO A 241 2.83 -5.12 -2.25
N ARG A 242 3.99 -4.41 -2.16
CA ARG A 242 4.53 -4.00 -0.87
C ARG A 242 3.62 -3.01 -0.13
N HIS A 243 3.40 -1.85 -0.72
CA HIS A 243 2.45 -0.83 -0.25
C HIS A 243 1.84 -0.12 -1.44
N LEU A 244 0.73 0.54 -1.20
CA LEU A 244 -0.07 1.22 -2.21
C LEU A 244 -0.32 2.66 -1.79
N VAL A 245 -0.21 3.56 -2.75
CA VAL A 245 -0.69 4.94 -2.63
C VAL A 245 -2.11 4.98 -3.18
N SER A 246 -3.02 5.51 -2.40
CA SER A 246 -4.40 5.79 -2.84
C SER A 246 -4.75 7.24 -2.56
N VAL A 247 -5.75 7.75 -3.27
CA VAL A 247 -6.29 9.11 -3.09
C VAL A 247 -7.77 9.05 -2.74
N ARG A 248 -8.29 10.05 -2.02
CA ARG A 248 -9.74 10.18 -1.86
C ARG A 248 -10.41 10.40 -3.21
N ARG A 249 -11.57 9.79 -3.41
CA ARG A 249 -12.24 9.74 -4.71
C ARG A 249 -12.60 11.12 -5.27
N ASN A 250 -12.97 12.06 -4.41
CA ASN A 250 -13.38 13.41 -4.78
C ASN A 250 -12.24 14.44 -4.81
N LEU A 251 -10.96 13.99 -4.80
CA LEU A 251 -9.83 14.88 -5.06
C LEU A 251 -9.86 15.32 -6.53
N PRO A 252 -9.63 16.62 -6.84
CA PRO A 252 -9.66 17.08 -8.23
C PRO A 252 -8.69 16.32 -9.14
N GLU A 253 -9.14 15.92 -10.34
CA GLU A 253 -8.33 15.10 -11.27
C GLU A 253 -7.00 15.74 -11.64
N ALA A 254 -6.96 17.09 -11.78
CA ALA A 254 -5.72 17.82 -12.04
C ALA A 254 -4.70 17.64 -10.89
N VAL A 255 -5.17 17.63 -9.64
CA VAL A 255 -4.33 17.39 -8.46
C VAL A 255 -3.85 15.93 -8.44
N ILE A 256 -4.75 14.97 -8.70
CA ILE A 256 -4.41 13.54 -8.76
C ILE A 256 -3.33 13.29 -9.82
N LYS A 257 -3.51 13.83 -11.02
CA LYS A 257 -2.55 13.70 -12.11
C LYS A 257 -1.18 14.27 -11.72
N ARG A 258 -1.17 15.47 -11.15
CA ARG A 258 0.09 16.13 -10.75
C ARG A 258 0.76 15.43 -9.58
N LEU A 259 -0.01 14.99 -8.57
CA LEU A 259 0.48 14.16 -7.45
C LEU A 259 1.16 12.89 -7.97
N LYS A 260 0.51 12.20 -8.91
CA LYS A 260 1.06 11.00 -9.56
C LYS A 260 2.40 11.28 -10.25
N GLU A 261 2.49 12.35 -11.03
CA GLU A 261 3.72 12.74 -11.73
C GLU A 261 4.86 13.03 -10.74
N ILE A 262 4.57 13.77 -9.66
CA ILE A 262 5.55 14.13 -8.64
C ILE A 262 6.10 12.85 -7.97
N LEU A 263 5.23 11.97 -7.49
CA LEU A 263 5.66 10.74 -6.82
C LEU A 263 6.45 9.81 -7.75
N LEU A 264 6.02 9.68 -9.02
CA LEU A 264 6.73 8.86 -10.01
C LEU A 264 8.14 9.38 -10.32
N SER A 265 8.36 10.69 -10.28
CA SER A 265 9.65 11.32 -10.60
C SER A 265 10.54 11.54 -9.38
N MET A 266 10.02 11.37 -8.16
CA MET A 266 10.71 11.72 -6.92
C MET A 266 12.08 11.04 -6.75
N HIS A 267 12.24 9.83 -7.26
CA HIS A 267 13.51 9.07 -7.22
C HIS A 267 14.55 9.54 -8.25
N LEU A 268 14.21 10.52 -9.11
CA LEU A 268 15.08 11.00 -10.17
C LEU A 268 15.88 12.25 -9.76
N ASP A 269 15.57 12.88 -8.62
CA ASP A 269 16.33 14.00 -8.08
C ASP A 269 16.89 13.70 -6.68
N ASP A 270 18.01 14.35 -6.32
CA ASP A 270 18.76 14.08 -5.08
C ASP A 270 17.94 14.37 -3.82
N GLU A 271 17.14 15.44 -3.83
CA GLU A 271 16.26 15.80 -2.70
C GLU A 271 15.20 14.71 -2.52
N GLY A 272 14.54 14.33 -3.61
CA GLY A 272 13.53 13.27 -3.61
C GLY A 272 14.08 11.94 -3.13
N GLN A 273 15.26 11.53 -3.60
CA GLN A 273 15.94 10.31 -3.14
C GLN A 273 16.24 10.33 -1.65
N LYS A 274 16.73 11.46 -1.11
CA LYS A 274 17.02 11.60 0.32
C LYS A 274 15.74 11.45 1.14
N ILE A 275 14.66 12.12 0.75
CA ILE A 275 13.36 12.06 1.42
C ILE A 275 12.79 10.64 1.36
N LEU A 276 12.83 10.00 0.20
CA LEU A 276 12.36 8.61 0.04
C LEU A 276 13.07 7.65 1.00
N ARG A 277 14.40 7.72 1.10
CA ARG A 277 15.16 6.89 2.05
C ARG A 277 14.74 7.13 3.50
N GLN A 278 14.46 8.38 3.87
CA GLN A 278 13.97 8.74 5.20
C GLN A 278 12.52 8.29 5.44
N THR A 279 11.72 8.14 4.38
CA THR A 279 10.33 7.71 4.45
C THR A 279 10.26 6.18 4.46
N ASP A 280 10.58 5.58 5.60
CA ASP A 280 10.50 4.14 5.88
C ASP A 280 11.17 3.29 4.77
N GLY A 281 12.38 3.67 4.35
CA GLY A 281 13.17 2.95 3.35
C GLY A 281 12.53 2.89 1.96
N THR A 282 11.66 3.83 1.62
CA THR A 282 11.08 3.94 0.28
C THR A 282 12.18 4.18 -0.75
N THR A 283 12.16 3.46 -1.87
CA THR A 283 13.14 3.66 -2.94
C THR A 283 12.55 4.36 -4.16
N LYS A 284 11.28 4.10 -4.47
CA LYS A 284 10.52 4.76 -5.53
C LYS A 284 9.04 4.46 -5.45
N PHE A 285 8.28 5.16 -6.26
CA PHE A 285 6.90 4.79 -6.63
C PHE A 285 6.87 4.38 -8.11
N ASP A 286 5.99 3.45 -8.47
CA ASP A 286 5.72 3.06 -9.85
C ASP A 286 4.22 2.89 -10.13
N THR A 287 3.89 2.69 -11.39
CA THR A 287 2.51 2.47 -11.81
C THR A 287 2.02 1.09 -11.38
N LEU A 288 0.71 0.97 -11.17
CA LEU A 288 0.07 -0.29 -10.87
C LEU A 288 0.16 -1.25 -12.07
N PRO A 289 0.70 -2.47 -11.91
CA PRO A 289 0.75 -3.45 -12.99
C PRO A 289 -0.64 -3.74 -13.57
N GLY A 290 -0.80 -3.56 -14.89
CA GLY A 290 -2.08 -3.73 -15.57
C GLY A 290 -3.07 -2.56 -15.39
N GLY A 291 -2.66 -1.48 -14.72
CA GLY A 291 -3.49 -0.30 -14.44
C GLY A 291 -4.40 -0.45 -13.22
N GLU A 292 -5.07 0.65 -12.85
CA GLU A 292 -5.89 0.75 -11.63
C GLU A 292 -6.97 -0.34 -11.56
N GLU A 293 -7.75 -0.51 -12.62
CA GLU A 293 -8.91 -1.41 -12.63
C GLU A 293 -8.52 -2.89 -12.55
N ALA A 294 -7.50 -3.31 -13.31
CA ALA A 294 -7.00 -4.69 -13.24
C ALA A 294 -6.38 -5.00 -11.88
N PHE A 295 -5.67 -4.04 -11.32
CA PHE A 295 -5.05 -4.18 -10.01
C PHE A 295 -6.10 -4.22 -8.89
N ARG A 296 -7.14 -3.39 -8.96
CA ARG A 296 -8.27 -3.40 -8.04
C ARG A 296 -9.01 -4.74 -8.05
N ARG A 297 -9.24 -5.33 -9.24
CA ARG A 297 -9.81 -6.68 -9.35
C ARG A 297 -8.93 -7.72 -8.67
N LYS A 298 -7.61 -7.69 -8.94
CA LYS A 298 -6.65 -8.60 -8.29
C LYS A 298 -6.70 -8.51 -6.76
N LEU A 299 -6.78 -7.29 -6.19
CA LEU A 299 -6.95 -7.10 -4.75
C LEU A 299 -8.30 -7.65 -4.26
N ASN A 300 -9.38 -7.38 -4.97
CA ASN A 300 -10.69 -7.91 -4.62
C ASN A 300 -10.70 -9.45 -4.61
N ASP A 301 -10.13 -10.09 -5.64
CA ASP A 301 -10.07 -11.54 -5.73
C ASP A 301 -9.25 -12.14 -4.58
N LEU A 302 -8.14 -11.50 -4.20
CA LEU A 302 -7.29 -11.92 -3.09
C LEU A 302 -8.01 -11.81 -1.75
N TYR A 303 -8.77 -10.72 -1.53
CA TYR A 303 -9.37 -10.38 -0.23
C TYR A 303 -10.86 -10.76 -0.11
N HIS A 304 -11.54 -11.12 -1.20
CA HIS A 304 -12.86 -11.75 -1.19
C HIS A 304 -12.73 -13.24 -0.87
N PHE A 305 -12.07 -13.56 0.22
CA PHE A 305 -11.99 -14.96 0.60
C PHE A 305 -13.35 -15.46 1.09
N ARG A 306 -13.79 -16.60 0.54
CA ARG A 306 -15.10 -17.26 0.70
C ARG A 306 -15.43 -17.73 2.13
N GLY A 307 -15.05 -17.00 3.16
CA GLY A 307 -15.26 -17.40 4.55
C GLY A 307 -16.13 -16.44 5.38
N GLU A 308 -16.33 -15.21 4.95
CA GLU A 308 -17.29 -14.32 5.59
C GLU A 308 -18.67 -14.52 4.93
N LYS A 309 -19.44 -15.47 5.47
CA LYS A 309 -20.90 -15.43 5.29
C LYS A 309 -21.38 -14.09 5.88
N LYS A 310 -22.09 -13.33 5.04
CA LYS A 310 -22.78 -12.10 5.41
C LYS A 310 -23.66 -12.32 6.63
#